data_b673ca61f51417e059f42e418270aee3
#
_entry.id   b673ca61f51417e059f42e418270aee3
#
_cell.length_a   1.000
_cell.length_b   1.000
_cell.length_c   1.000
_cell.angle_alpha   90.00
_cell.angle_beta   90.00
_cell.angle_gamma   90.00
#
_symmetry.space_group_name_H-M   'P 1'
#
loop_
_entity.id
_entity.type
_entity.pdbx_description
1 polymer ?
#
loop_
_entity_poly.entity_id
_entity_poly.type
_entity_poly.pdbx_seq_one_letter_code
_entity_poly.pdbx_strand_id
1 'polypeptide(L)'
;MKQANEQEMEVKTIRKRKLVLELSDADVDRIRRKAGAAGLTVAELIEYFIGDLVQGTYHNRWDAGVSAEEWYSRCWFGISPDKTFLRYLTDEVDLLDEFITQTEFLEDDRNDILHTKKELEEGHPIDEDGKAYGWDTIVHWDMENNSYVRSYDTKDDWIREQRQVLQDQQNAYEEREKELNEYWNGFLEWTDLDKEKLDRKTEFEKVKEWYYDTSELSKTE
;
A
#
# COMPACT_ATOMS: atom_id res chain seq x y z
N MET A 1 0.14 6.53 30.90
CA MET A 1 0.24 7.78 30.08
C MET A 1 0.37 7.53 28.57
N LYS A 2 1.16 6.57 28.04
CA LYS A 2 1.21 6.28 26.59
C LYS A 2 -0.13 5.79 26.03
N GLN A 3 -0.77 4.79 26.63
CA GLN A 3 -2.06 4.24 26.18
C GLN A 3 -3.21 5.26 26.13
N ALA A 4 -3.30 6.18 27.10
CA ALA A 4 -4.31 7.23 27.09
C ALA A 4 -4.11 8.22 25.92
N ASN A 5 -2.87 8.45 25.51
CA ASN A 5 -2.54 9.35 24.39
C ASN A 5 -2.85 8.68 23.02
N GLU A 6 -2.69 7.37 22.92
CA GLU A 6 -3.02 6.58 21.73
C GLU A 6 -4.54 6.54 21.51
N GLN A 7 -5.33 6.25 22.52
CA GLN A 7 -6.80 6.27 22.45
C GLN A 7 -7.35 7.67 22.11
N GLU A 8 -6.77 8.75 22.66
CA GLU A 8 -7.15 10.11 22.29
C GLU A 8 -6.84 10.46 20.83
N MET A 9 -5.78 9.89 20.27
CA MET A 9 -5.46 10.05 18.86
C MET A 9 -6.40 9.27 17.95
N GLU A 10 -6.74 8.03 18.32
CA GLU A 10 -7.71 7.21 17.58
C GLU A 10 -9.08 7.89 17.50
N VAL A 11 -9.59 8.41 18.61
CA VAL A 11 -10.87 9.14 18.65
C VAL A 11 -10.89 10.32 17.69
N LYS A 12 -9.77 11.02 17.48
CA LYS A 12 -9.67 12.16 16.56
C LYS A 12 -9.74 11.74 15.08
N THR A 13 -9.50 10.47 14.78
CA THR A 13 -9.55 9.92 13.43
C THR A 13 -10.91 9.30 13.07
N ILE A 14 -11.87 9.29 14.02
CA ILE A 14 -13.22 8.80 13.79
C ILE A 14 -13.91 9.66 12.72
N ARG A 15 -14.32 9.02 11.63
CA ARG A 15 -15.02 9.66 10.50
C ARG A 15 -15.92 8.64 9.83
N LYS A 16 -16.89 9.11 9.05
CA LYS A 16 -17.77 8.24 8.28
C LYS A 16 -16.95 7.42 7.28
N ARG A 17 -17.22 6.11 7.23
CA ARG A 17 -16.65 5.20 6.26
C ARG A 17 -17.77 4.56 5.45
N LYS A 18 -17.53 4.23 4.21
CA LYS A 18 -18.48 3.56 3.35
C LYS A 18 -18.04 2.11 3.15
N LEU A 19 -18.93 1.18 3.48
CA LEU A 19 -18.74 -0.24 3.23
C LEU A 19 -19.88 -0.71 2.31
N VAL A 20 -19.54 -1.38 1.22
CA VAL A 20 -20.50 -1.99 0.31
C VAL A 20 -20.61 -3.47 0.63
N LEU A 21 -21.82 -3.94 0.90
CA LEU A 21 -22.11 -5.34 1.25
C LEU A 21 -23.08 -5.93 0.24
N GLU A 22 -22.83 -7.16 -0.19
CA GLU A 22 -23.76 -7.95 -0.97
C GLU A 22 -24.60 -8.84 -0.04
N LEU A 23 -25.86 -8.46 0.16
CA LEU A 23 -26.79 -9.15 1.06
C LEU A 23 -28.08 -9.48 0.33
N SER A 24 -28.71 -10.61 0.69
CA SER A 24 -30.07 -10.89 0.24
C SER A 24 -31.07 -9.94 0.94
N ASP A 25 -32.23 -9.70 0.30
CA ASP A 25 -33.33 -8.94 0.92
C ASP A 25 -33.76 -9.52 2.28
N ALA A 26 -33.73 -10.84 2.40
CA ALA A 26 -34.05 -11.53 3.64
C ALA A 26 -33.02 -11.23 4.76
N ASP A 27 -31.75 -11.12 4.44
CA ASP A 27 -30.71 -10.79 5.42
C ASP A 27 -30.75 -9.33 5.82
N VAL A 28 -31.07 -8.44 4.86
CA VAL A 28 -31.33 -7.03 5.16
C VAL A 28 -32.50 -6.88 6.13
N ASP A 29 -33.62 -7.60 5.92
CA ASP A 29 -34.76 -7.56 6.83
C ASP A 29 -34.43 -8.11 8.22
N ARG A 30 -33.69 -9.23 8.27
CA ARG A 30 -33.25 -9.85 9.53
C ARG A 30 -32.34 -8.92 10.36
N ILE A 31 -31.35 -8.30 9.74
CA ILE A 31 -30.44 -7.42 10.45
C ILE A 31 -31.12 -6.13 10.91
N ARG A 32 -32.05 -5.58 10.11
CA ARG A 32 -32.86 -4.42 10.51
C ARG A 32 -33.72 -4.71 11.74
N ARG A 33 -34.39 -5.87 11.79
CA ARG A 33 -35.17 -6.30 12.96
C ARG A 33 -34.29 -6.49 14.19
N LYS A 34 -33.10 -7.07 14.02
CA LYS A 34 -32.17 -7.29 15.12
C LYS A 34 -31.64 -5.97 15.69
N ALA A 35 -31.27 -5.05 14.84
CA ALA A 35 -30.83 -3.71 15.25
C ALA A 35 -31.96 -2.95 15.93
N GLY A 36 -33.17 -2.92 15.33
CA GLY A 36 -34.34 -2.24 15.88
C GLY A 36 -34.80 -2.79 17.22
N ALA A 37 -34.71 -4.10 17.47
CA ALA A 37 -35.00 -4.70 18.76
C ALA A 37 -34.06 -4.21 19.88
N ALA A 38 -32.84 -3.79 19.53
CA ALA A 38 -31.88 -3.20 20.45
C ALA A 38 -31.95 -1.64 20.50
N GLY A 39 -32.83 -1.01 19.72
CA GLY A 39 -32.92 0.45 19.62
C GLY A 39 -31.79 1.08 18.78
N LEU A 40 -31.12 0.29 17.94
CA LEU A 40 -29.98 0.69 17.14
C LEU A 40 -30.37 0.82 15.66
N THR A 41 -29.62 1.63 14.92
CA THR A 41 -29.56 1.52 13.46
C THR A 41 -28.70 0.32 13.05
N VAL A 42 -28.80 -0.11 11.80
CA VAL A 42 -27.93 -1.18 11.27
C VAL A 42 -26.46 -0.76 11.28
N ALA A 43 -26.17 0.51 10.99
CA ALA A 43 -24.81 1.03 11.03
C ALA A 43 -24.23 0.93 12.44
N GLU A 44 -24.93 1.42 13.46
CA GLU A 44 -24.49 1.32 14.87
C GLU A 44 -24.25 -0.13 15.30
N LEU A 45 -25.15 -1.04 14.90
CA LEU A 45 -24.97 -2.47 15.22
C LEU A 45 -23.66 -3.03 14.62
N ILE A 46 -23.34 -2.64 13.38
CA ILE A 46 -22.10 -3.09 12.70
C ILE A 46 -20.88 -2.39 13.32
N GLU A 47 -20.95 -1.10 13.63
CA GLU A 47 -19.89 -0.36 14.30
C GLU A 47 -19.49 -1.01 15.63
N TYR A 48 -20.49 -1.36 16.47
CA TYR A 48 -20.23 -2.05 17.72
C TYR A 48 -19.65 -3.46 17.53
N PHE A 49 -20.13 -4.21 16.52
CA PHE A 49 -19.58 -5.53 16.22
C PHE A 49 -18.12 -5.46 15.75
N ILE A 50 -17.79 -4.50 14.88
CA ILE A 50 -16.41 -4.26 14.46
C ILE A 50 -15.55 -3.84 15.66
N GLY A 51 -16.05 -2.92 16.49
CA GLY A 51 -15.36 -2.48 17.69
C GLY A 51 -15.05 -3.62 18.67
N ASP A 52 -16.00 -4.52 18.88
CA ASP A 52 -15.80 -5.72 19.71
C ASP A 52 -14.78 -6.68 19.08
N LEU A 53 -14.84 -6.89 17.76
CA LEU A 53 -13.95 -7.81 17.04
C LEU A 53 -12.49 -7.36 17.07
N VAL A 54 -12.23 -6.06 16.86
CA VAL A 54 -10.87 -5.51 16.82
C VAL A 54 -10.44 -4.85 18.15
N GLN A 55 -11.27 -4.93 19.18
CA GLN A 55 -11.09 -4.26 20.48
C GLN A 55 -10.82 -2.75 20.32
N GLY A 56 -11.48 -2.17 19.32
CA GLY A 56 -11.30 -0.77 18.93
C GLY A 56 -12.10 0.21 19.80
N THR A 57 -12.26 1.44 19.29
CA THR A 57 -12.84 2.59 20.00
C THR A 57 -14.30 2.36 20.43
N TYR A 58 -15.08 1.60 19.68
CA TYR A 58 -16.52 1.33 19.92
C TYR A 58 -16.77 -0.08 20.48
N HIS A 59 -15.91 -0.62 21.32
CA HIS A 59 -16.18 -1.89 21.97
C HIS A 59 -17.13 -1.73 23.16
N ASN A 60 -18.01 -2.71 23.37
CA ASN A 60 -18.98 -2.67 24.46
C ASN A 60 -18.35 -3.01 25.82
N ARG A 61 -17.76 -4.20 25.92
CA ARG A 61 -17.10 -4.71 27.11
C ARG A 61 -16.03 -5.73 26.70
N TRP A 62 -15.12 -5.98 27.61
CA TRP A 62 -14.07 -6.97 27.40
C TRP A 62 -14.61 -8.37 27.06
N ASP A 63 -15.71 -8.80 27.71
CA ASP A 63 -16.37 -10.08 27.45
C ASP A 63 -17.02 -10.15 26.06
N ALA A 64 -17.50 -9.04 25.51
CA ALA A 64 -18.02 -8.97 24.14
C ALA A 64 -16.90 -9.14 23.11
N GLY A 65 -15.73 -8.51 23.31
CA GLY A 65 -14.56 -8.71 22.48
C GLY A 65 -14.06 -10.15 22.49
N VAL A 66 -14.00 -10.79 23.66
CA VAL A 66 -13.67 -12.22 23.74
C VAL A 66 -14.64 -13.08 22.96
N SER A 67 -15.94 -12.79 23.04
CA SER A 67 -16.97 -13.54 22.27
C SER A 67 -16.88 -13.31 20.77
N ALA A 68 -16.52 -12.11 20.33
CA ALA A 68 -16.31 -11.79 18.91
C ALA A 68 -15.06 -12.51 18.38
N GLU A 69 -13.97 -12.53 19.13
CA GLU A 69 -12.75 -13.27 18.80
C GLU A 69 -13.00 -14.79 18.77
N GLU A 70 -13.74 -15.33 19.75
CA GLU A 70 -14.15 -16.74 19.72
C GLU A 70 -15.01 -17.07 18.50
N TRP A 71 -15.90 -16.18 18.08
CA TRP A 71 -16.67 -16.35 16.84
C TRP A 71 -15.75 -16.38 15.63
N TYR A 72 -14.84 -15.41 15.50
CA TYR A 72 -13.89 -15.33 14.40
C TYR A 72 -13.03 -16.59 14.30
N SER A 73 -12.47 -17.05 15.42
CA SER A 73 -11.60 -18.23 15.46
C SER A 73 -12.33 -19.55 15.17
N ARG A 74 -13.67 -19.59 15.30
CA ARG A 74 -14.52 -20.74 14.94
C ARG A 74 -15.02 -20.71 13.50
N CYS A 75 -14.90 -19.57 12.82
CA CYS A 75 -15.23 -19.49 11.40
C CYS A 75 -14.19 -20.27 10.58
N TRP A 76 -14.62 -20.82 9.44
CA TRP A 76 -13.74 -21.60 8.57
C TRP A 76 -12.46 -20.84 8.18
N PHE A 77 -12.57 -19.54 7.97
CA PHE A 77 -11.43 -18.65 7.67
C PHE A 77 -10.53 -18.37 8.87
N GLY A 78 -10.99 -18.58 10.11
CA GLY A 78 -10.19 -18.43 11.33
C GLY A 78 -9.55 -19.74 11.82
N ILE A 79 -10.16 -20.92 11.50
CA ILE A 79 -9.68 -22.22 12.01
C ILE A 79 -8.38 -22.67 11.35
N SER A 80 -8.28 -22.54 10.03
CA SER A 80 -7.12 -22.98 9.23
C SER A 80 -7.04 -22.12 7.97
N PRO A 81 -6.77 -20.83 8.08
CA PRO A 81 -6.66 -20.00 6.91
C PRO A 81 -5.46 -20.42 6.06
N ASP A 82 -5.63 -20.38 4.75
CA ASP A 82 -4.56 -20.66 3.80
C ASP A 82 -3.34 -19.76 4.09
N LYS A 83 -2.15 -20.31 3.98
CA LYS A 83 -0.89 -19.59 4.11
C LYS A 83 -0.58 -18.82 2.83
N THR A 84 -1.42 -17.81 2.53
CA THR A 84 -1.27 -16.94 1.35
C THR A 84 -0.15 -15.91 1.52
N PHE A 85 0.29 -15.28 0.42
CA PHE A 85 1.30 -14.24 0.48
C PHE A 85 0.81 -12.99 1.24
N LEU A 86 -0.46 -12.60 1.05
CA LEU A 86 -1.07 -11.52 1.83
C LEU A 86 -0.99 -11.80 3.34
N ARG A 87 -1.37 -13.01 3.76
CA ARG A 87 -1.30 -13.39 5.17
C ARG A 87 0.13 -13.40 5.70
N TYR A 88 1.10 -13.84 4.90
CA TYR A 88 2.52 -13.76 5.28
C TYR A 88 2.94 -12.32 5.58
N LEU A 89 2.54 -11.36 4.74
CA LEU A 89 2.87 -9.96 4.92
C LEU A 89 2.14 -9.31 6.10
N THR A 90 0.91 -9.73 6.40
CA THR A 90 0.10 -9.12 7.48
C THR A 90 0.37 -9.74 8.84
N ASP A 91 0.39 -11.07 8.94
CA ASP A 91 0.36 -11.78 10.21
C ASP A 91 1.75 -12.25 10.66
N GLU A 92 2.59 -12.68 9.70
CA GLU A 92 3.88 -13.29 10.05
C GLU A 92 5.00 -12.26 10.19
N VAL A 93 5.08 -11.31 9.27
CA VAL A 93 6.16 -10.33 9.24
C VAL A 93 5.74 -8.89 9.52
N ASP A 94 4.45 -8.58 9.46
CA ASP A 94 3.88 -7.21 9.68
C ASP A 94 4.55 -6.15 8.79
N LEU A 95 4.74 -6.48 7.51
CA LEU A 95 5.46 -5.65 6.54
C LEU A 95 4.62 -5.30 5.29
N LEU A 96 3.29 -5.34 5.41
CA LEU A 96 2.40 -5.08 4.27
C LEU A 96 2.59 -3.68 3.69
N ASP A 97 2.58 -2.64 4.52
CA ASP A 97 2.71 -1.25 4.07
C ASP A 97 4.08 -1.00 3.43
N GLU A 98 5.14 -1.59 3.99
CA GLU A 98 6.48 -1.51 3.44
C GLU A 98 6.58 -2.22 2.08
N PHE A 99 6.00 -3.42 1.96
CA PHE A 99 5.93 -4.14 0.70
C PHE A 99 5.21 -3.33 -0.40
N ILE A 100 4.07 -2.71 -0.09
CA ILE A 100 3.34 -1.85 -1.04
C ILE A 100 4.21 -0.68 -1.46
N THR A 101 4.81 0.03 -0.50
CA THR A 101 5.71 1.16 -0.77
C THR A 101 6.88 0.76 -1.69
N GLN A 102 7.50 -0.39 -1.43
CA GLN A 102 8.60 -0.89 -2.26
C GLN A 102 8.14 -1.26 -3.67
N THR A 103 6.92 -1.81 -3.82
CA THR A 103 6.38 -2.11 -5.16
C THR A 103 6.06 -0.84 -5.96
N GLU A 104 5.55 0.21 -5.31
CA GLU A 104 5.30 1.51 -5.95
C GLU A 104 6.62 2.15 -6.41
N PHE A 105 7.61 2.23 -5.54
CA PHE A 105 8.93 2.76 -5.91
C PHE A 105 9.61 1.95 -7.01
N LEU A 106 9.42 0.64 -7.05
CA LEU A 106 9.98 -0.18 -8.14
C LEU A 106 9.36 0.19 -9.51
N GLU A 107 8.07 0.50 -9.54
CA GLU A 107 7.38 0.98 -10.75
C GLU A 107 7.88 2.37 -11.16
N ASP A 108 8.10 3.27 -10.20
CA ASP A 108 8.66 4.60 -10.45
C ASP A 108 10.09 4.51 -10.97
N ASP A 109 10.97 3.75 -10.32
CA ASP A 109 12.34 3.52 -10.77
C ASP A 109 12.37 2.97 -12.22
N ARG A 110 11.46 2.06 -12.55
CA ARG A 110 11.34 1.52 -13.91
C ARG A 110 10.96 2.59 -14.94
N ASN A 111 10.03 3.46 -14.58
CA ASN A 111 9.59 4.56 -15.45
C ASN A 111 10.72 5.57 -15.65
N ASP A 112 11.45 5.91 -14.59
CA ASP A 112 12.60 6.81 -14.61
C ASP A 112 13.73 6.25 -15.50
N ILE A 113 14.04 4.95 -15.37
CA ILE A 113 15.01 4.28 -16.24
C ILE A 113 14.58 4.35 -17.71
N LEU A 114 13.31 4.14 -18.02
CA LEU A 114 12.79 4.23 -19.38
C LEU A 114 12.87 5.65 -19.92
N HIS A 115 12.55 6.64 -19.10
CA HIS A 115 12.64 8.05 -19.44
C HIS A 115 14.08 8.46 -19.75
N THR A 116 15.01 8.19 -18.84
CA THR A 116 16.43 8.53 -19.01
C THR A 116 17.06 7.82 -20.21
N LYS A 117 16.69 6.56 -20.48
CA LYS A 117 17.12 5.85 -21.71
C LYS A 117 16.63 6.55 -22.96
N LYS A 118 15.38 6.97 -22.99
CA LYS A 118 14.78 7.67 -24.12
C LYS A 118 15.51 9.01 -24.38
N GLU A 119 15.78 9.80 -23.33
CA GLU A 119 16.56 11.05 -23.44
C GLU A 119 17.96 10.81 -24.04
N LEU A 120 18.64 9.78 -23.57
CA LEU A 120 19.96 9.41 -24.08
C LEU A 120 19.93 8.95 -25.55
N GLU A 121 18.89 8.19 -25.95
CA GLU A 121 18.70 7.74 -27.33
C GLU A 121 18.37 8.90 -28.29
N GLU A 122 17.51 9.82 -27.85
CA GLU A 122 17.14 11.00 -28.65
C GLU A 122 18.22 12.10 -28.59
N GLY A 123 19.08 12.06 -27.58
CA GLY A 123 20.20 12.99 -27.42
C GLY A 123 19.79 14.40 -26.98
N HIS A 124 18.65 14.53 -26.29
CA HIS A 124 18.14 15.76 -25.70
C HIS A 124 17.20 15.43 -24.53
N PRO A 125 17.04 16.36 -23.55
CA PRO A 125 16.08 16.23 -22.47
C PRO A 125 14.64 16.24 -23.00
N ILE A 126 13.74 15.59 -22.24
CA ILE A 126 12.32 15.45 -22.54
C ILE A 126 11.53 15.84 -21.28
N ASP A 127 10.54 16.70 -21.42
CA ASP A 127 9.68 17.07 -20.30
C ASP A 127 8.57 16.01 -20.02
N GLU A 128 7.79 16.24 -18.98
CA GLU A 128 6.70 15.34 -18.55
C GLU A 128 5.63 15.16 -19.64
N ASP A 129 5.45 16.15 -20.52
CA ASP A 129 4.55 16.11 -21.67
C ASP A 129 5.15 15.39 -22.88
N GLY A 130 6.39 14.92 -22.77
CA GLY A 130 7.12 14.23 -23.84
C GLY A 130 7.73 15.17 -24.87
N LYS A 131 7.84 16.47 -24.59
CA LYS A 131 8.38 17.46 -25.47
C LYS A 131 9.88 17.65 -25.24
N ALA A 132 10.64 17.61 -26.33
CA ALA A 132 12.07 17.86 -26.34
C ALA A 132 12.42 19.32 -26.06
N TYR A 133 13.49 19.55 -25.30
CA TYR A 133 14.07 20.86 -25.09
C TYR A 133 15.61 20.82 -25.14
N GLY A 134 16.25 21.98 -25.21
CA GLY A 134 17.70 22.02 -25.30
C GLY A 134 18.38 21.72 -23.96
N TRP A 135 19.41 20.88 -23.96
CA TRP A 135 20.25 20.64 -22.77
C TRP A 135 20.89 21.96 -22.24
N ASP A 136 21.11 22.91 -23.12
CA ASP A 136 21.69 24.25 -22.81
C ASP A 136 20.68 25.21 -22.17
N THR A 137 19.41 24.83 -22.07
CA THR A 137 18.36 25.58 -21.35
C THR A 137 18.21 25.13 -19.90
N ILE A 138 18.84 24.03 -19.51
CA ILE A 138 18.83 23.53 -18.12
C ILE A 138 19.72 24.48 -17.30
N VAL A 139 19.13 25.04 -16.24
CA VAL A 139 19.79 25.98 -15.34
C VAL A 139 19.64 25.53 -13.90
N HIS A 140 20.63 25.84 -13.08
CA HIS A 140 20.54 25.71 -11.62
C HIS A 140 20.85 27.07 -10.94
N TRP A 141 20.43 27.17 -9.68
CA TRP A 141 20.70 28.36 -8.89
C TRP A 141 22.13 28.30 -8.31
N ASP A 142 22.98 29.25 -8.70
CA ASP A 142 24.30 29.41 -8.13
C ASP A 142 24.23 30.33 -6.90
N MET A 143 24.50 29.77 -5.74
CA MET A 143 24.44 30.46 -4.46
C MET A 143 25.56 31.50 -4.32
N GLU A 144 26.72 31.29 -4.93
CA GLU A 144 27.86 32.21 -4.83
C GLU A 144 27.61 33.48 -5.65
N ASN A 145 27.05 33.32 -6.84
CA ASN A 145 26.77 34.42 -7.74
C ASN A 145 25.35 34.98 -7.62
N ASN A 146 24.50 34.33 -6.78
CA ASN A 146 23.09 34.67 -6.56
C ASN A 146 22.33 34.85 -7.89
N SER A 147 22.52 33.91 -8.82
CA SER A 147 21.95 33.93 -10.16
C SER A 147 21.74 32.53 -10.74
N TYR A 148 20.88 32.42 -11.74
CA TYR A 148 20.75 31.18 -12.52
C TYR A 148 21.90 31.06 -13.52
N VAL A 149 22.58 29.93 -13.50
CA VAL A 149 23.63 29.56 -14.43
C VAL A 149 23.28 28.28 -15.16
N ARG A 150 23.88 28.08 -16.35
CA ARG A 150 23.69 26.82 -17.10
C ARG A 150 24.25 25.66 -16.30
N SER A 151 23.53 24.54 -16.31
CA SER A 151 23.94 23.30 -15.61
C SER A 151 25.04 22.57 -16.36
N TYR A 152 25.11 22.73 -17.69
CA TYR A 152 26.08 22.04 -18.54
C TYR A 152 26.80 23.00 -19.49
N ASP A 153 28.11 22.84 -19.64
CA ASP A 153 28.93 23.60 -20.57
C ASP A 153 28.83 23.02 -21.98
N THR A 154 28.71 21.68 -22.09
CA THR A 154 28.63 20.98 -23.37
C THR A 154 27.54 19.90 -23.33
N LYS A 155 27.11 19.47 -24.54
CA LYS A 155 26.21 18.33 -24.67
C LYS A 155 26.80 17.03 -24.11
N ASP A 156 28.11 16.86 -24.23
CA ASP A 156 28.81 15.68 -23.73
C ASP A 156 28.83 15.64 -22.21
N ASP A 157 28.84 16.80 -21.54
CA ASP A 157 28.70 16.87 -20.07
C ASP A 157 27.31 16.39 -19.62
N TRP A 158 26.26 16.88 -20.30
CA TRP A 158 24.90 16.42 -20.05
C TRP A 158 24.76 14.90 -20.28
N ILE A 159 25.25 14.37 -21.42
CA ILE A 159 25.21 12.92 -21.71
C ILE A 159 25.95 12.12 -20.66
N ARG A 160 27.08 12.60 -20.18
CA ARG A 160 27.89 11.92 -19.15
C ARG A 160 27.11 11.85 -17.82
N GLU A 161 26.47 12.94 -17.42
CA GLU A 161 25.65 12.98 -16.21
C GLU A 161 24.42 12.09 -16.35
N GLN A 162 23.69 12.14 -17.48
CA GLN A 162 22.54 11.27 -17.71
C GLN A 162 22.90 9.76 -17.68
N ARG A 163 24.09 9.39 -18.13
CA ARG A 163 24.58 8.02 -18.03
C ARG A 163 24.85 7.62 -16.56
N GLN A 164 25.34 8.54 -15.76
CA GLN A 164 25.53 8.29 -14.33
C GLN A 164 24.17 8.16 -13.63
N VAL A 165 23.21 9.05 -13.91
CA VAL A 165 21.83 8.98 -13.40
C VAL A 165 21.20 7.64 -13.77
N LEU A 166 21.33 7.21 -15.03
CA LEU A 166 20.81 5.90 -15.46
C LEU A 166 21.42 4.74 -14.67
N GLN A 167 22.74 4.79 -14.41
CA GLN A 167 23.40 3.75 -13.62
C GLN A 167 22.89 3.74 -12.17
N ASP A 168 22.71 4.91 -11.58
CA ASP A 168 22.24 5.03 -10.19
C ASP A 168 20.77 4.55 -10.07
N GLN A 169 19.92 4.91 -11.05
CA GLN A 169 18.53 4.39 -11.14
C GLN A 169 18.50 2.87 -11.29
N GLN A 170 19.37 2.30 -12.14
CA GLN A 170 19.46 0.85 -12.30
C GLN A 170 19.89 0.15 -11.01
N ASN A 171 20.86 0.70 -10.30
CA ASN A 171 21.29 0.16 -9.01
C ASN A 171 20.16 0.21 -7.98
N ALA A 172 19.43 1.31 -7.89
CA ALA A 172 18.27 1.44 -6.99
C ALA A 172 17.18 0.42 -7.33
N TYR A 173 16.86 0.25 -8.61
CA TYR A 173 15.90 -0.76 -9.09
C TYR A 173 16.32 -2.18 -8.70
N GLU A 174 17.59 -2.54 -8.89
CA GLU A 174 18.12 -3.87 -8.55
C GLU A 174 18.08 -4.12 -7.04
N GLU A 175 18.35 -3.12 -6.21
CA GLU A 175 18.28 -3.22 -4.76
C GLU A 175 16.85 -3.47 -4.29
N ARG A 176 15.86 -2.70 -4.79
CA ARG A 176 14.44 -2.92 -4.47
C ARG A 176 13.92 -4.28 -4.97
N GLU A 177 14.29 -4.67 -6.17
CA GLU A 177 13.93 -5.99 -6.71
C GLU A 177 14.49 -7.12 -5.84
N LYS A 178 15.69 -6.93 -5.27
CA LYS A 178 16.28 -7.87 -4.32
C LYS A 178 15.46 -7.92 -3.02
N GLU A 179 15.08 -6.78 -2.44
CA GLU A 179 14.25 -6.74 -1.24
C GLU A 179 12.89 -7.43 -1.47
N LEU A 180 12.23 -7.13 -2.58
CA LEU A 180 10.96 -7.80 -2.93
C LEU A 180 11.13 -9.31 -3.14
N ASN A 181 12.28 -9.76 -3.63
CA ASN A 181 12.61 -11.18 -3.72
C ASN A 181 12.84 -11.81 -2.35
N GLU A 182 13.35 -11.07 -1.37
CA GLU A 182 13.51 -11.56 0.01
C GLU A 182 12.14 -11.82 0.65
N TYR A 183 11.15 -10.93 0.49
CA TYR A 183 9.76 -11.19 0.92
C TYR A 183 9.18 -12.44 0.26
N TRP A 184 9.34 -12.56 -1.06
CA TRP A 184 8.86 -13.73 -1.80
C TRP A 184 9.50 -15.03 -1.34
N ASN A 185 10.80 -15.06 -1.15
CA ASN A 185 11.52 -16.23 -0.70
C ASN A 185 11.12 -16.64 0.73
N GLY A 186 10.98 -15.66 1.64
CA GLY A 186 10.50 -15.90 3.00
C GLY A 186 9.08 -16.50 3.00
N PHE A 187 8.20 -15.99 2.14
CA PHE A 187 6.86 -16.59 1.94
C PHE A 187 6.95 -18.02 1.42
N LEU A 188 7.78 -18.31 0.42
CA LEU A 188 7.95 -19.66 -0.10
C LEU A 188 8.49 -20.65 0.96
N GLU A 189 9.26 -20.20 1.93
CA GLU A 189 9.71 -21.02 3.05
C GLU A 189 8.61 -21.26 4.08
N TRP A 190 7.76 -20.26 4.31
CA TRP A 190 6.71 -20.31 5.32
C TRP A 190 5.43 -21.01 4.86
N THR A 191 5.05 -20.88 3.56
CA THR A 191 3.81 -21.42 3.02
C THR A 191 3.83 -22.95 2.92
N ASP A 192 2.65 -23.57 3.08
CA ASP A 192 2.39 -24.97 2.80
C ASP A 192 1.66 -25.21 1.48
N LEU A 193 1.42 -24.16 0.71
CA LEU A 193 0.83 -24.22 -0.60
C LEU A 193 1.76 -24.88 -1.62
N ASP A 194 1.19 -25.40 -2.70
CA ASP A 194 1.95 -26.00 -3.80
C ASP A 194 2.77 -24.93 -4.53
N LYS A 195 4.05 -24.85 -4.24
CA LYS A 195 4.98 -23.82 -4.74
C LYS A 195 5.10 -23.81 -6.26
N GLU A 196 4.85 -24.94 -6.93
CA GLU A 196 4.89 -25.02 -8.41
C GLU A 196 3.73 -24.29 -9.06
N LYS A 197 2.65 -24.04 -8.33
CA LYS A 197 1.47 -23.29 -8.79
C LYS A 197 1.47 -21.83 -8.42
N LEU A 198 2.45 -21.41 -7.63
CA LEU A 198 2.56 -20.02 -7.19
C LEU A 198 3.33 -19.22 -8.24
N ASP A 199 2.71 -18.13 -8.71
CA ASP A 199 3.35 -17.15 -9.59
C ASP A 199 3.55 -15.84 -8.82
N ARG A 200 4.81 -15.43 -8.66
CA ARG A 200 5.19 -14.22 -7.91
C ARG A 200 4.41 -12.99 -8.35
N LYS A 201 4.34 -12.77 -9.66
CA LYS A 201 3.66 -11.59 -10.21
C LYS A 201 2.18 -11.59 -9.87
N THR A 202 1.52 -12.73 -10.02
CA THR A 202 0.10 -12.89 -9.71
C THR A 202 -0.16 -12.68 -8.21
N GLU A 203 0.68 -13.21 -7.34
CA GLU A 203 0.50 -13.01 -5.89
C GLU A 203 0.76 -11.56 -5.47
N PHE A 204 1.73 -10.88 -6.06
CA PHE A 204 1.98 -9.45 -5.82
C PHE A 204 0.78 -8.59 -6.25
N GLU A 205 0.23 -8.84 -7.44
CA GLU A 205 -0.96 -8.12 -7.91
C GLU A 205 -2.18 -8.34 -7.01
N LYS A 206 -2.42 -9.58 -6.53
CA LYS A 206 -3.50 -9.85 -5.56
C LYS A 206 -3.36 -9.05 -4.27
N VAL A 207 -2.14 -8.92 -3.74
CA VAL A 207 -1.88 -8.13 -2.53
C VAL A 207 -2.15 -6.65 -2.80
N LYS A 208 -1.69 -6.12 -3.94
CA LYS A 208 -1.94 -4.73 -4.34
C LYS A 208 -3.43 -4.45 -4.53
N GLU A 209 -4.15 -5.30 -5.28
CA GLU A 209 -5.60 -5.18 -5.46
C GLU A 209 -6.32 -5.15 -4.10
N TRP A 210 -6.00 -6.09 -3.22
CA TRP A 210 -6.59 -6.14 -1.89
C TRP A 210 -6.28 -4.87 -1.07
N TYR A 211 -5.03 -4.40 -1.11
CA TYR A 211 -4.61 -3.21 -0.36
C TYR A 211 -5.36 -1.97 -0.83
N TYR A 212 -5.46 -1.75 -2.14
CA TYR A 212 -6.15 -0.58 -2.68
C TYR A 212 -7.66 -0.65 -2.49
N ASP A 213 -8.28 -1.81 -2.65
CA ASP A 213 -9.70 -2.01 -2.37
C ASP A 213 -10.03 -1.69 -0.90
N THR A 214 -9.18 -2.13 0.03
CA THR A 214 -9.38 -1.86 1.46
C THR A 214 -9.00 -0.44 1.85
N SER A 215 -8.06 0.21 1.15
CA SER A 215 -7.68 1.61 1.38
C SER A 215 -8.81 2.58 1.06
N GLU A 216 -9.77 2.22 0.21
CA GLU A 216 -11.00 3.01 -0.01
C GLU A 216 -11.78 3.23 1.30
N LEU A 217 -11.71 2.28 2.25
CA LEU A 217 -12.27 2.46 3.59
C LEU A 217 -11.56 3.58 4.36
N SER A 218 -10.34 3.93 4.01
CA SER A 218 -9.55 4.98 4.65
C SER A 218 -9.76 6.36 4.03
N LYS A 219 -10.26 6.46 2.78
CA LYS A 219 -10.51 7.74 2.12
C LYS A 219 -11.73 8.45 2.73
N THR A 220 -11.65 9.77 2.84
CA THR A 220 -12.77 10.64 3.22
C THR A 220 -13.53 11.06 1.98
N GLU A 221 -14.88 11.08 2.06
CA GLU A 221 -15.70 11.88 1.14
C GLU A 221 -15.46 13.38 1.35
#